data_e776f2e8fb5efe9f76cfc3c5362d1189
#
_entry.id   e776f2e8fb5efe9f76cfc3c5362d1189
#
_cell.length_a   1.000
_cell.length_b   1.000
_cell.length_c   1.000
_cell.angle_alpha   90.00
_cell.angle_beta   90.00
_cell.angle_gamma   90.00
#
_symmetry.space_group_name_H-M   'P 1'
#
loop_
_entity.id
_entity.type
_entity.pdbx_description
1 polymer ?
#
loop_
_entity_poly.entity_id
_entity_poly.type
_entity_poly.pdbx_seq_one_letter_code
_entity_poly.pdbx_strand_id
1 'polypeptide(L)'
;MSGAATTNTPDAVPEFRQVMGHPRPLWMLFMTEFWERFAFYGMRWALALYIVAQFHGGDSAGEAPASRLYGAYLALVYAAALFGGYVADKVIGYQRSILLGAVVMAAGLFMVMWPDESVLKLGLATVIAGNGLFKPNISTMVGKLYSVGDERRDSGFTLFYMGINLGAMVAPLLTGFLAERLLGGSADMPAYKV
;
A
#
# COMPACT_ATOMS: atom_id res chain seq x y z
N MET A 1 45.72 25.32 16.26
CA MET A 1 45.09 24.54 15.15
C MET A 1 44.47 23.31 15.75
N SER A 2 43.22 23.40 16.10
CA SER A 2 42.44 22.28 16.70
C SER A 2 41.64 21.63 15.57
N GLY A 3 42.07 20.43 15.14
CA GLY A 3 41.36 19.61 14.19
C GLY A 3 40.11 19.02 14.86
N ALA A 4 38.94 19.49 14.45
CA ALA A 4 37.68 18.88 14.82
C ALA A 4 37.64 17.47 14.22
N ALA A 5 37.78 16.44 15.05
CA ALA A 5 37.54 15.08 14.68
C ALA A 5 36.06 14.94 14.35
N THR A 6 35.72 14.72 13.07
CA THR A 6 34.41 14.31 12.65
C THR A 6 34.18 12.89 13.17
N THR A 7 33.48 12.77 14.29
CA THR A 7 32.99 11.48 14.79
C THR A 7 31.93 10.99 13.82
N ASN A 8 32.32 10.12 12.89
CA ASN A 8 31.41 9.36 12.05
C ASN A 8 30.70 8.31 12.94
N THR A 9 29.66 8.71 13.64
CA THR A 9 28.79 7.79 14.36
C THR A 9 27.93 7.06 13.31
N PRO A 10 27.95 5.70 13.29
CA PRO A 10 27.22 4.90 12.31
C PRO A 10 25.69 5.12 12.28
N ASP A 11 25.15 5.79 13.29
CA ASP A 11 23.72 6.02 13.52
C ASP A 11 23.28 7.46 13.31
N ALA A 12 24.12 8.33 12.73
CA ALA A 12 23.75 9.71 12.46
C ALA A 12 22.65 9.77 11.38
N VAL A 13 21.47 10.25 11.74
CA VAL A 13 20.39 10.50 10.79
C VAL A 13 20.85 11.61 9.84
N PRO A 14 20.77 11.43 8.51
CA PRO A 14 21.13 12.46 7.55
C PRO A 14 20.35 13.76 7.80
N GLU A 15 21.03 14.91 7.67
CA GLU A 15 20.36 16.20 7.72
C GLU A 15 19.46 16.38 6.49
N PHE A 16 18.14 16.34 6.69
CA PHE A 16 17.16 16.58 5.66
C PHE A 16 16.67 18.04 5.68
N ARG A 17 16.39 18.58 4.48
CA ARG A 17 15.63 19.82 4.38
C ARG A 17 14.29 19.64 5.10
N GLN A 18 13.92 20.62 5.93
CA GLN A 18 12.67 20.60 6.68
C GLN A 18 11.53 21.24 5.87
N VAL A 19 10.34 20.65 5.97
CA VAL A 19 9.09 21.18 5.40
C VAL A 19 8.02 21.07 6.51
N MET A 20 7.42 22.18 6.88
CA MET A 20 6.44 22.26 7.97
C MET A 20 6.93 21.64 9.30
N GLY A 21 8.21 21.85 9.63
CA GLY A 21 8.83 21.34 10.85
C GLY A 21 9.26 19.87 10.82
N HIS A 22 9.05 19.17 9.70
CA HIS A 22 9.40 17.75 9.54
C HIS A 22 10.36 17.50 8.38
N PRO A 23 11.16 16.41 8.41
CA PRO A 23 12.03 16.03 7.30
C PRO A 23 11.24 15.88 6.00
N ARG A 24 11.73 16.50 4.91
CA ARG A 24 11.08 16.41 3.59
C ARG A 24 10.72 14.99 3.14
N PRO A 25 11.56 13.96 3.39
CA PRO A 25 11.18 12.58 3.05
C PRO A 25 9.89 12.07 3.72
N LEU A 26 9.50 12.61 4.89
CA LEU A 26 8.22 12.24 5.51
C LEU A 26 7.03 12.50 4.58
N TRP A 27 7.02 13.63 3.89
CA TRP A 27 5.93 14.00 2.98
C TRP A 27 5.88 13.11 1.74
N MET A 28 7.05 12.62 1.29
CA MET A 28 7.08 11.61 0.22
C MET A 28 6.51 10.27 0.70
N LEU A 29 6.88 9.83 1.91
CA LEU A 29 6.35 8.60 2.50
C LEU A 29 4.83 8.72 2.79
N PHE A 30 4.37 9.88 3.28
CA PHE A 30 2.96 10.21 3.45
C PHE A 30 2.18 10.03 2.14
N MET A 31 2.65 10.66 1.05
CA MET A 31 1.97 10.56 -0.25
C MET A 31 2.03 9.15 -0.83
N THR A 32 3.15 8.46 -0.64
CA THR A 32 3.30 7.07 -1.10
C THR A 32 2.33 6.14 -0.38
N GLU A 33 2.19 6.27 0.93
CA GLU A 33 1.25 5.48 1.72
C GLU A 33 -0.20 5.88 1.43
N PHE A 34 -0.48 7.17 1.24
CA PHE A 34 -1.80 7.64 0.82
C PHE A 34 -2.27 6.94 -0.46
N TRP A 35 -1.45 6.92 -1.51
CA TRP A 35 -1.80 6.29 -2.78
C TRP A 35 -1.87 4.77 -2.69
N GLU A 36 -0.99 4.15 -1.90
CA GLU A 36 -1.06 2.71 -1.66
C GLU A 36 -2.36 2.33 -0.94
N ARG A 37 -2.72 3.07 0.11
CA ARG A 37 -3.98 2.87 0.82
C ARG A 37 -5.20 3.16 -0.06
N PHE A 38 -5.14 4.20 -0.87
CA PHE A 38 -6.17 4.48 -1.87
C PHE A 38 -6.38 3.28 -2.80
N ALA A 39 -5.33 2.73 -3.38
CA ALA A 39 -5.41 1.56 -4.24
C ALA A 39 -5.95 0.31 -3.50
N PHE A 40 -5.44 0.05 -2.29
CA PHE A 40 -5.86 -1.08 -1.47
C PHE A 40 -7.36 -1.03 -1.12
N TYR A 41 -7.84 0.10 -0.63
CA TYR A 41 -9.25 0.23 -0.23
C TYR A 41 -10.19 0.36 -1.42
N GLY A 42 -9.76 0.98 -2.52
CA GLY A 42 -10.49 1.00 -3.78
C GLY A 42 -10.68 -0.40 -4.35
N MET A 43 -9.60 -1.18 -4.43
CA MET A 43 -9.65 -2.58 -4.86
C MET A 43 -10.49 -3.44 -3.91
N ARG A 44 -10.34 -3.26 -2.59
CA ARG A 44 -11.08 -4.00 -1.58
C ARG A 44 -12.59 -3.91 -1.79
N TRP A 45 -13.08 -2.71 -2.07
CA TRP A 45 -14.51 -2.48 -2.29
C TRP A 45 -15.00 -3.15 -3.59
N ALA A 46 -14.20 -3.08 -4.65
CA ALA A 46 -14.58 -3.53 -5.98
C ALA A 46 -14.35 -5.05 -6.20
N LEU A 47 -13.33 -5.65 -5.56
CA LEU A 47 -12.84 -6.98 -5.90
C LEU A 47 -13.89 -8.08 -5.79
N ALA A 48 -14.64 -8.13 -4.68
CA ALA A 48 -15.65 -9.17 -4.48
C ALA A 48 -16.76 -9.04 -5.52
N LEU A 49 -17.23 -7.83 -5.77
CA LEU A 49 -18.27 -7.55 -6.75
C LEU A 49 -17.78 -7.83 -8.18
N TYR A 50 -16.52 -7.48 -8.49
CA TYR A 50 -15.90 -7.81 -9.76
C TYR A 50 -15.85 -9.33 -9.99
N ILE A 51 -15.46 -10.12 -8.98
CA ILE A 51 -15.40 -11.58 -9.08
C ILE A 51 -16.79 -12.15 -9.37
N VAL A 52 -17.81 -11.72 -8.63
CA VAL A 52 -19.19 -12.18 -8.82
C VAL A 52 -19.69 -11.80 -10.22
N ALA A 53 -19.52 -10.56 -10.64
CA ALA A 53 -19.98 -10.07 -11.93
C ALA A 53 -19.26 -10.72 -13.11
N GLN A 54 -17.92 -10.82 -13.03
CA GLN A 54 -17.08 -11.25 -14.16
C GLN A 54 -17.04 -12.76 -14.34
N PHE A 55 -16.97 -13.52 -13.24
CA PHE A 55 -16.75 -14.98 -13.29
C PHE A 55 -17.97 -15.81 -12.92
N HIS A 56 -19.00 -15.19 -12.32
CA HIS A 56 -20.23 -15.86 -11.93
C HIS A 56 -21.50 -15.22 -12.52
N GLY A 57 -21.34 -14.35 -13.53
CA GLY A 57 -22.47 -13.73 -14.24
C GLY A 57 -23.38 -12.86 -13.38
N GLY A 58 -22.93 -12.45 -12.19
CA GLY A 58 -23.75 -11.70 -11.22
C GLY A 58 -24.63 -12.57 -10.33
N ASP A 59 -24.52 -13.90 -10.39
CA ASP A 59 -25.31 -14.83 -9.58
C ASP A 59 -24.84 -14.80 -8.12
N SER A 60 -25.79 -14.82 -7.17
CA SER A 60 -25.52 -14.87 -5.73
C SER A 60 -24.71 -16.11 -5.31
N ALA A 61 -24.76 -17.21 -6.08
CA ALA A 61 -23.91 -18.38 -5.87
C ALA A 61 -22.41 -18.04 -5.94
N GLY A 62 -22.03 -16.95 -6.65
CA GLY A 62 -20.67 -16.44 -6.73
C GLY A 62 -20.17 -15.70 -5.47
N GLU A 63 -21.05 -15.30 -4.55
CA GLU A 63 -20.67 -14.51 -3.36
C GLU A 63 -19.76 -15.31 -2.40
N ALA A 64 -20.06 -16.60 -2.19
CA ALA A 64 -19.27 -17.44 -1.28
C ALA A 64 -17.85 -17.74 -1.82
N PRO A 65 -17.63 -18.07 -3.12
CA PRO A 65 -16.30 -18.14 -3.72
C PRO A 65 -15.55 -16.81 -3.66
N ALA A 66 -16.20 -15.69 -4.00
CA ALA A 66 -15.59 -14.36 -3.98
C ALA A 66 -15.14 -13.98 -2.56
N SER A 67 -15.97 -14.20 -1.55
CA SER A 67 -15.65 -13.94 -0.14
C SER A 67 -14.50 -14.80 0.37
N ARG A 68 -14.43 -16.07 -0.05
CA ARG A 68 -13.32 -16.96 0.30
C ARG A 68 -12.00 -16.50 -0.32
N LEU A 69 -12.00 -16.15 -1.61
CA LEU A 69 -10.81 -15.65 -2.29
C LEU A 69 -10.33 -14.33 -1.66
N TYR A 70 -11.26 -13.43 -1.36
CA TYR A 70 -10.96 -12.18 -0.68
C TYR A 70 -10.40 -12.40 0.73
N GLY A 71 -10.99 -13.29 1.52
CA GLY A 71 -10.50 -13.63 2.85
C GLY A 71 -9.10 -14.24 2.83
N ALA A 72 -8.83 -15.15 1.87
CA ALA A 72 -7.49 -15.73 1.66
C ALA A 72 -6.47 -14.65 1.25
N TYR A 73 -6.85 -13.75 0.34
CA TYR A 73 -6.02 -12.61 -0.06
C TYR A 73 -5.61 -11.77 1.15
N LEU A 74 -6.57 -11.37 2.00
CA LEU A 74 -6.28 -10.57 3.20
C LEU A 74 -5.34 -11.30 4.16
N ALA A 75 -5.60 -12.58 4.45
CA ALA A 75 -4.76 -13.37 5.35
C ALA A 75 -3.31 -13.44 4.85
N LEU A 76 -3.14 -13.68 3.54
CA LEU A 76 -1.81 -13.76 2.92
C LEU A 76 -1.09 -12.40 2.85
N VAL A 77 -1.80 -11.29 2.68
CA VAL A 77 -1.21 -9.93 2.74
C VAL A 77 -0.55 -9.70 4.11
N TYR A 78 -1.22 -10.07 5.20
CA TYR A 78 -0.64 -9.92 6.54
C TYR A 78 0.51 -10.92 6.79
N ALA A 79 0.38 -12.16 6.34
CA ALA A 79 1.44 -13.14 6.47
C ALA A 79 2.71 -12.75 5.69
N ALA A 80 2.57 -12.22 4.48
CA ALA A 80 3.69 -11.79 3.64
C ALA A 80 4.52 -10.66 4.29
N ALA A 81 3.91 -9.82 5.12
CA ALA A 81 4.60 -8.73 5.80
C ALA A 81 5.71 -9.21 6.75
N LEU A 82 5.57 -10.40 7.33
CA LEU A 82 6.59 -11.01 8.20
C LEU A 82 7.87 -11.32 7.41
N PHE A 83 7.71 -11.88 6.22
CA PHE A 83 8.85 -12.22 5.35
C PHE A 83 9.49 -10.97 4.73
N GLY A 84 8.68 -10.00 4.33
CA GLY A 84 9.18 -8.79 3.69
C GLY A 84 10.01 -7.90 4.64
N GLY A 85 9.66 -7.83 5.93
CA GLY A 85 10.48 -7.18 6.95
C GLY A 85 11.84 -7.86 7.06
N TYR A 86 11.88 -9.18 7.18
CA TYR A 86 13.13 -9.94 7.25
C TYR A 86 14.03 -9.73 6.03
N VAL A 87 13.46 -9.75 4.82
CA VAL A 87 14.21 -9.52 3.58
C VAL A 87 14.80 -8.11 3.55
N ALA A 88 14.07 -7.11 4.00
CA ALA A 88 14.57 -5.75 4.09
C ALA A 88 15.71 -5.60 5.10
N ASP A 89 15.57 -6.23 6.26
CA ASP A 89 16.57 -6.14 7.34
C ASP A 89 17.90 -6.81 6.98
N LYS A 90 17.84 -7.94 6.27
CA LYS A 90 18.98 -8.81 6.08
C LYS A 90 19.58 -8.81 4.66
N VAL A 91 18.80 -8.42 3.65
CA VAL A 91 19.20 -8.68 2.25
C VAL A 91 19.29 -7.38 1.44
N ILE A 92 18.22 -6.63 1.26
CA ILE A 92 18.15 -5.55 0.25
C ILE A 92 18.02 -4.14 0.84
N GLY A 93 17.73 -4.00 2.12
CA GLY A 93 17.51 -2.74 2.78
C GLY A 93 16.09 -2.16 2.57
N TYR A 94 15.67 -1.25 3.44
CA TYR A 94 14.29 -0.74 3.50
C TYR A 94 13.87 0.01 2.23
N GLN A 95 14.71 0.94 1.75
CA GLN A 95 14.38 1.75 0.57
C GLN A 95 14.16 0.90 -0.68
N ARG A 96 15.06 -0.06 -0.93
CA ARG A 96 14.95 -0.95 -2.09
C ARG A 96 13.74 -1.88 -1.95
N SER A 97 13.45 -2.37 -0.74
CA SER A 97 12.27 -3.18 -0.47
C SER A 97 10.97 -2.42 -0.76
N ILE A 98 10.87 -1.16 -0.36
CA ILE A 98 9.70 -0.31 -0.62
C ILE A 98 9.53 -0.10 -2.13
N LEU A 99 10.60 0.28 -2.85
CA LEU A 99 10.55 0.52 -4.30
C LEU A 99 10.19 -0.75 -5.08
N LEU A 100 10.86 -1.87 -4.76
CA LEU A 100 10.57 -3.15 -5.40
C LEU A 100 9.13 -3.60 -5.09
N GLY A 101 8.71 -3.47 -3.83
CA GLY A 101 7.34 -3.79 -3.42
C GLY A 101 6.29 -2.96 -4.18
N ALA A 102 6.52 -1.67 -4.35
CA ALA A 102 5.64 -0.79 -5.12
C ALA A 102 5.53 -1.21 -6.60
N VAL A 103 6.66 -1.51 -7.26
CA VAL A 103 6.68 -1.98 -8.65
C VAL A 103 5.96 -3.31 -8.80
N VAL A 104 6.22 -4.27 -7.89
CA VAL A 104 5.57 -5.58 -7.91
C VAL A 104 4.06 -5.46 -7.66
N MET A 105 3.63 -4.60 -6.71
CA MET A 105 2.20 -4.33 -6.51
C MET A 105 1.55 -3.73 -7.76
N ALA A 106 2.20 -2.76 -8.40
CA ALA A 106 1.68 -2.16 -9.63
C ALA A 106 1.50 -3.19 -10.74
N ALA A 107 2.50 -4.06 -10.96
CA ALA A 107 2.38 -5.16 -11.92
C ALA A 107 1.21 -6.10 -11.57
N GLY A 108 1.05 -6.47 -10.29
CA GLY A 108 -0.07 -7.30 -9.83
C GLY A 108 -1.43 -6.64 -10.07
N LEU A 109 -1.57 -5.34 -9.85
CA LEU A 109 -2.80 -4.60 -10.11
C LEU A 109 -3.17 -4.59 -11.59
N PHE A 110 -2.20 -4.43 -12.51
CA PHE A 110 -2.44 -4.56 -13.94
C PHE A 110 -2.91 -5.96 -14.32
N MET A 111 -2.37 -7.00 -13.68
CA MET A 111 -2.82 -8.38 -13.93
C MET A 111 -4.26 -8.62 -13.44
N VAL A 112 -4.66 -8.02 -12.31
CA VAL A 112 -6.04 -8.11 -11.76
C VAL A 112 -7.08 -7.54 -12.74
N MET A 113 -6.71 -6.60 -13.60
CA MET A 113 -7.59 -6.03 -14.62
C MET A 113 -7.89 -7.00 -15.79
N TRP A 114 -7.11 -8.07 -15.94
CA TRP A 114 -7.29 -9.01 -17.01
C TRP A 114 -8.47 -9.97 -16.74
N PRO A 115 -9.42 -10.16 -17.68
CA PRO A 115 -10.66 -10.90 -17.46
C PRO A 115 -10.47 -12.44 -17.53
N ASP A 116 -9.48 -12.96 -16.82
CA ASP A 116 -9.18 -14.39 -16.67
C ASP A 116 -8.97 -14.70 -15.20
N GLU A 117 -9.62 -15.75 -14.69
CA GLU A 117 -9.60 -16.10 -13.28
C GLU A 117 -8.20 -16.52 -12.79
N SER A 118 -7.42 -17.19 -13.65
CA SER A 118 -6.05 -17.62 -13.31
C SER A 118 -5.12 -16.43 -13.23
N VAL A 119 -5.26 -15.47 -14.17
CA VAL A 119 -4.51 -14.23 -14.19
C VAL A 119 -4.89 -13.34 -12.99
N LEU A 120 -6.18 -13.28 -12.63
CA LEU A 120 -6.64 -12.61 -11.41
C LEU A 120 -5.95 -13.16 -10.17
N LYS A 121 -5.95 -14.48 -9.98
CA LYS A 121 -5.30 -15.14 -8.83
C LYS A 121 -3.80 -14.88 -8.80
N LEU A 122 -3.14 -14.93 -9.95
CA LEU A 122 -1.72 -14.61 -10.08
C LEU A 122 -1.45 -13.12 -9.77
N GLY A 123 -2.31 -12.23 -10.25
CA GLY A 123 -2.25 -10.80 -9.93
C GLY A 123 -2.38 -10.53 -8.44
N LEU A 124 -3.36 -11.15 -7.76
CA LEU A 124 -3.52 -11.05 -6.32
C LEU A 124 -2.29 -11.58 -5.56
N ALA A 125 -1.73 -12.73 -5.99
CA ALA A 125 -0.50 -13.28 -5.39
C ALA A 125 0.69 -12.32 -5.58
N THR A 126 0.79 -11.66 -6.73
CA THR A 126 1.81 -10.66 -7.02
C THR A 126 1.64 -9.42 -6.13
N VAL A 127 0.39 -8.93 -5.95
CA VAL A 127 0.10 -7.84 -5.01
C VAL A 127 0.47 -8.22 -3.57
N ILE A 128 0.17 -9.46 -3.13
CA ILE A 128 0.56 -9.96 -1.81
C ILE A 128 2.07 -9.90 -1.62
N ALA A 129 2.84 -10.39 -2.59
CA ALA A 129 4.30 -10.38 -2.52
C ALA A 129 4.87 -8.96 -2.45
N GLY A 130 4.36 -8.06 -3.29
CA GLY A 130 4.75 -6.65 -3.29
C GLY A 130 4.38 -5.93 -1.99
N ASN A 131 3.18 -6.14 -1.46
CA ASN A 131 2.73 -5.55 -0.20
C ASN A 131 3.56 -6.04 0.99
N GLY A 132 3.93 -7.32 0.99
CA GLY A 132 4.84 -7.88 2.00
C GLY A 132 6.18 -7.14 2.06
N LEU A 133 6.77 -6.80 0.91
CA LEU A 133 8.01 -6.02 0.84
C LEU A 133 7.79 -4.52 1.17
N PHE A 134 6.63 -3.97 0.90
CA PHE A 134 6.35 -2.54 1.04
C PHE A 134 5.94 -2.17 2.47
N LYS A 135 4.88 -2.76 2.97
CA LYS A 135 4.14 -2.30 4.15
C LYS A 135 4.95 -2.26 5.45
N PRO A 136 5.70 -3.31 5.86
CA PRO A 136 6.48 -3.26 7.10
C PRO A 136 7.62 -2.25 7.00
N ASN A 137 8.16 -2.05 5.81
CA ASN A 137 9.37 -1.29 5.60
C ASN A 137 9.14 0.23 5.51
N ILE A 138 7.98 0.65 4.98
CA ILE A 138 7.66 2.08 4.91
C ILE A 138 7.47 2.69 6.30
N SER A 139 6.79 2.00 7.21
CA SER A 139 6.64 2.45 8.61
C SER A 139 7.97 2.49 9.35
N THR A 140 8.84 1.49 9.16
CA THR A 140 10.20 1.48 9.71
C THR A 140 11.01 2.67 9.20
N MET A 141 10.86 3.01 7.91
CA MET A 141 11.57 4.13 7.29
C MET A 141 11.14 5.47 7.88
N VAL A 142 9.85 5.66 8.19
CA VAL A 142 9.38 6.87 8.91
C VAL A 142 10.13 7.02 10.24
N GLY A 143 10.25 5.95 11.02
CA GLY A 143 10.98 5.98 12.28
C GLY A 143 12.46 6.35 12.14
N LYS A 144 13.09 5.99 11.03
CA LYS A 144 14.50 6.28 10.72
C LYS A 144 14.76 7.72 10.24
N LEU A 145 13.74 8.51 10.00
CA LEU A 145 13.89 9.94 9.66
C LEU A 145 14.18 10.82 10.89
N TYR A 146 14.03 10.28 12.09
CA TYR A 146 14.18 11.00 13.34
C TYR A 146 15.27 10.36 14.18
N SER A 147 16.09 11.21 14.82
CA SER A 147 17.08 10.75 15.78
C SER A 147 16.42 10.16 17.03
N VAL A 148 17.16 9.35 17.76
CA VAL A 148 16.71 8.85 19.06
C VAL A 148 16.47 10.03 20.00
N GLY A 149 15.26 10.13 20.57
CA GLY A 149 14.88 11.25 21.45
C GLY A 149 14.37 12.51 20.75
N ASP A 150 14.20 12.50 19.42
CA ASP A 150 13.58 13.63 18.70
C ASP A 150 12.08 13.69 19.06
N GLU A 151 11.66 14.76 19.75
CA GLU A 151 10.27 14.99 20.18
C GLU A 151 9.27 15.04 19.01
N ARG A 152 9.71 15.33 17.79
CA ARG A 152 8.89 15.39 16.59
C ARG A 152 8.55 14.02 16.02
N ARG A 153 9.19 12.96 16.50
CA ARG A 153 8.99 11.60 15.96
C ARG A 153 7.53 11.16 16.06
N ASP A 154 6.88 11.38 17.17
CA ASP A 154 5.50 10.97 17.41
C ASP A 154 4.52 11.76 16.52
N SER A 155 4.73 13.06 16.38
CA SER A 155 3.93 13.88 15.44
C SER A 155 4.20 13.49 13.98
N GLY A 156 5.41 13.07 13.61
CA GLY A 156 5.75 12.54 12.31
C GLY A 156 5.00 11.25 12.00
N PHE A 157 4.89 10.32 12.94
CA PHE A 157 4.05 9.14 12.80
C PHE A 157 2.56 9.49 12.71
N THR A 158 2.09 10.47 13.48
CA THR A 158 0.70 10.93 13.40
C THR A 158 0.37 11.47 12.01
N LEU A 159 1.25 12.27 11.41
CA LEU A 159 1.10 12.76 10.04
C LEU A 159 1.09 11.59 9.04
N PHE A 160 2.00 10.63 9.19
CA PHE A 160 2.05 9.45 8.33
C PHE A 160 0.75 8.64 8.39
N TYR A 161 0.21 8.38 9.59
CA TYR A 161 -1.08 7.71 9.78
C TYR A 161 -2.27 8.52 9.25
N MET A 162 -2.19 9.83 9.26
CA MET A 162 -3.21 10.68 8.62
C MET A 162 -3.26 10.41 7.10
N GLY A 163 -2.12 10.20 6.44
CA GLY A 163 -2.07 9.79 5.03
C GLY A 163 -2.81 8.47 4.77
N ILE A 164 -2.60 7.47 5.64
CA ILE A 164 -3.31 6.19 5.59
C ILE A 164 -4.83 6.40 5.64
N ASN A 165 -5.30 7.16 6.64
CA ASN A 165 -6.73 7.38 6.87
C ASN A 165 -7.38 8.20 5.75
N LEU A 166 -6.68 9.22 5.22
CA LEU A 166 -7.16 10.00 4.09
C LEU A 166 -7.28 9.13 2.82
N GLY A 167 -6.29 8.29 2.53
CA GLY A 167 -6.35 7.35 1.42
C GLY A 167 -7.53 6.39 1.54
N ALA A 168 -7.71 5.81 2.73
CA ALA A 168 -8.82 4.90 3.03
C ALA A 168 -10.21 5.56 2.93
N MET A 169 -10.32 6.84 3.30
CA MET A 169 -11.57 7.61 3.23
C MET A 169 -11.91 8.01 1.78
N VAL A 170 -10.92 8.49 1.04
CA VAL A 170 -11.14 9.01 -0.32
C VAL A 170 -11.39 7.88 -1.32
N ALA A 171 -10.76 6.72 -1.14
CA ALA A 171 -10.84 5.61 -2.08
C ALA A 171 -12.28 5.14 -2.36
N PRO A 172 -13.10 4.73 -1.40
CA PRO A 172 -14.46 4.25 -1.68
C PRO A 172 -15.36 5.35 -2.26
N LEU A 173 -15.17 6.60 -1.82
CA LEU A 173 -15.94 7.73 -2.33
C LEU A 173 -15.66 7.98 -3.83
N LEU A 174 -14.38 8.01 -4.19
CA LEU A 174 -13.98 8.26 -5.57
C LEU A 174 -14.27 7.06 -6.48
N THR A 175 -13.97 5.84 -6.03
CA THR A 175 -14.25 4.64 -6.83
C THR A 175 -15.75 4.42 -7.03
N GLY A 176 -16.58 4.67 -6.02
CA GLY A 176 -18.03 4.63 -6.15
C GLY A 176 -18.54 5.71 -7.12
N PHE A 177 -18.08 6.94 -6.98
CA PHE A 177 -18.45 8.03 -7.90
C PHE A 177 -18.05 7.71 -9.36
N LEU A 178 -16.83 7.20 -9.58
CA LEU A 178 -16.37 6.79 -10.90
C LEU A 178 -17.24 5.67 -11.48
N ALA A 179 -17.50 4.62 -10.70
CA ALA A 179 -18.28 3.47 -11.14
C ALA A 179 -19.73 3.82 -11.48
N GLU A 180 -20.38 4.67 -10.68
CA GLU A 180 -21.81 4.98 -10.83
C GLU A 180 -22.07 6.13 -11.80
N ARG A 181 -21.26 7.21 -11.74
CA ARG A 181 -21.54 8.46 -12.44
C ARG A 181 -20.79 8.63 -13.75
N LEU A 182 -19.55 8.19 -13.84
CA LEU A 182 -18.72 8.39 -15.02
C LEU A 182 -18.71 7.18 -15.95
N LEU A 183 -18.72 5.96 -15.39
CA LEU A 183 -18.63 4.73 -16.18
C LEU A 183 -19.99 4.10 -16.49
N GLY A 184 -21.09 4.76 -16.11
CA GLY A 184 -22.45 4.37 -16.48
C GLY A 184 -22.99 3.18 -15.69
N GLY A 185 -22.41 2.86 -14.53
CA GLY A 185 -22.97 1.88 -13.61
C GLY A 185 -24.24 2.40 -12.93
N SER A 186 -25.01 1.49 -12.32
CA SER A 186 -26.10 1.79 -11.41
C SER A 186 -25.74 1.33 -10.00
N ALA A 187 -26.53 1.78 -8.99
CA ALA A 187 -26.37 1.30 -7.63
C ALA A 187 -26.49 -0.25 -7.53
N ASP A 188 -27.34 -0.84 -8.39
CA ASP A 188 -27.58 -2.28 -8.46
C ASP A 188 -26.54 -3.02 -9.35
N MET A 189 -25.97 -2.34 -10.34
CA MET A 189 -24.94 -2.87 -11.23
C MET A 189 -23.88 -1.81 -11.53
N PRO A 190 -22.93 -1.58 -10.65
CA PRO A 190 -21.81 -0.68 -10.88
C PRO A 190 -20.95 -1.12 -12.07
N ALA A 191 -20.39 -0.16 -12.81
CA ALA A 191 -19.53 -0.46 -13.97
C ALA A 191 -18.14 -0.96 -13.52
N TYR A 192 -18.04 -2.21 -13.13
CA TYR A 192 -16.76 -2.85 -12.77
C TYR A 192 -16.01 -3.43 -14.00
N LYS A 193 -16.55 -3.28 -15.19
CA LYS A 193 -16.02 -3.90 -16.43
C LYS A 193 -15.21 -2.93 -17.30
N VAL A 194 -14.83 -1.77 -16.77
CA VAL A 194 -14.06 -0.79 -17.54
C VAL A 194 -12.64 -0.66 -17.02
#